data_2c78504f0bc9720ade3489cce46c32c1
#
_entry.id   2c78504f0bc9720ade3489cce46c32c1
#
_cell.length_a   1.000
_cell.length_b   1.000
_cell.length_c   1.000
_cell.angle_alpha   90.00
_cell.angle_beta   90.00
_cell.angle_gamma   90.00
#
_symmetry.space_group_name_H-M   'P 1'
#
loop_
_entity.id
_entity.type
_entity.pdbx_description
1 polymer ?
#
loop_
_entity_poly.entity_id
_entity_poly.type
_entity_poly.pdbx_seq_one_letter_code
_entity_poly.pdbx_strand_id
1 'polypeptide(L)'
;FAVTSGSLPGGLSMSSAGAITGTPNGVDSDTTSTFVVTATANSATATRSFSITITAQPSGGTISTATIGGTAYTFHKFDAPAGGTFSLPGSKTIDVVMVAGGGGGGESWGDNDTGKGGGGAGGVLVRTGYSVTAGQYSIGVGAGGDSKQVSTGHSDHRGGQGGNSTGFSVVAVGGGGGGGSDNYGSGPGPGGSGGGGGARNGNN
;
A
#
# COMPACT_ATOMS: atom_id res chain seq x y z
N PHE A 1 -11.10 -20.75 40.29
CA PHE A 1 -10.81 -19.35 39.93
C PHE A 1 -11.99 -18.78 39.15
N ALA A 2 -12.34 -17.52 39.39
CA ALA A 2 -13.33 -16.79 38.64
C ALA A 2 -12.96 -15.31 38.50
N VAL A 3 -13.31 -14.68 37.38
CA VAL A 3 -13.25 -13.22 37.25
C VAL A 3 -14.44 -12.65 37.98
N THR A 4 -14.21 -11.87 39.04
CA THR A 4 -15.25 -11.33 39.92
C THR A 4 -15.48 -9.83 39.77
N SER A 5 -14.57 -9.12 39.07
CA SER A 5 -14.73 -7.71 38.73
C SER A 5 -13.92 -7.41 37.48
N GLY A 6 -14.35 -6.45 36.67
CA GLY A 6 -13.77 -6.14 35.37
C GLY A 6 -14.04 -7.24 34.32
N SER A 7 -13.29 -7.23 33.26
CA SER A 7 -13.39 -8.22 32.17
C SER A 7 -12.03 -8.50 31.52
N LEU A 8 -11.88 -9.72 31.04
CA LEU A 8 -10.77 -10.05 30.12
C LEU A 8 -10.93 -9.27 28.80
N PRO A 9 -9.84 -9.04 28.06
CA PRO A 9 -9.93 -8.59 26.68
C PRO A 9 -10.87 -9.49 25.86
N GLY A 10 -11.60 -8.89 24.93
CA GLY A 10 -12.45 -9.63 24.00
C GLY A 10 -11.67 -10.74 23.29
N GLY A 11 -12.28 -11.91 23.11
CA GLY A 11 -11.64 -13.09 22.51
C GLY A 11 -10.87 -13.97 23.48
N LEU A 12 -10.63 -13.52 24.72
CA LEU A 12 -10.02 -14.33 25.79
C LEU A 12 -11.06 -14.86 26.76
N SER A 13 -10.84 -16.05 27.30
CA SER A 13 -11.64 -16.67 28.35
C SER A 13 -10.76 -17.27 29.43
N MET A 14 -11.30 -17.39 30.65
CA MET A 14 -10.61 -18.04 31.77
C MET A 14 -11.38 -19.29 32.19
N SER A 15 -10.65 -20.40 32.35
CA SER A 15 -11.22 -21.63 32.89
C SER A 15 -11.32 -21.59 34.43
N SER A 16 -12.11 -22.48 35.01
CA SER A 16 -12.22 -22.65 36.48
C SER A 16 -10.87 -23.04 37.12
N ALA A 17 -9.93 -23.62 36.35
CA ALA A 17 -8.55 -23.89 36.78
C ALA A 17 -7.63 -22.66 36.75
N GLY A 18 -8.12 -21.50 36.24
CA GLY A 18 -7.37 -20.25 36.16
C GLY A 18 -6.54 -20.09 34.88
N ALA A 19 -6.65 -20.99 33.91
CA ALA A 19 -5.96 -20.83 32.62
C ALA A 19 -6.71 -19.82 31.75
N ILE A 20 -6.00 -18.81 31.23
CA ILE A 20 -6.50 -17.84 30.26
C ILE A 20 -6.10 -18.31 28.88
N THR A 21 -7.09 -18.48 27.98
CA THR A 21 -6.92 -18.99 26.62
C THR A 21 -7.77 -18.19 25.63
N GLY A 22 -7.47 -18.33 24.34
CA GLY A 22 -8.14 -17.67 23.25
C GLY A 22 -7.22 -16.81 22.40
N THR A 23 -7.80 -16.13 21.42
CA THR A 23 -7.10 -15.14 20.59
C THR A 23 -7.75 -13.79 20.87
N PRO A 24 -7.00 -12.79 21.35
CA PRO A 24 -7.57 -11.48 21.60
C PRO A 24 -8.10 -10.85 20.30
N ASN A 25 -9.24 -10.16 20.40
CA ASN A 25 -9.74 -9.36 19.30
C ASN A 25 -8.75 -8.22 19.00
N GLY A 26 -8.59 -7.88 17.72
CA GLY A 26 -7.82 -6.70 17.31
C GLY A 26 -8.43 -5.41 17.87
N VAL A 27 -7.59 -4.44 18.16
CA VAL A 27 -7.98 -3.12 18.68
C VAL A 27 -7.37 -2.02 17.83
N ASP A 28 -8.07 -0.88 17.71
CA ASP A 28 -7.62 0.28 16.91
C ASP A 28 -6.57 1.14 17.65
N SER A 29 -6.47 0.99 18.96
CA SER A 29 -5.46 1.60 19.83
C SER A 29 -5.13 0.64 20.97
N ASP A 30 -3.94 0.80 21.58
CA ASP A 30 -3.54 0.00 22.73
C ASP A 30 -4.62 0.06 23.81
N THR A 31 -5.15 -1.10 24.16
CA THR A 31 -6.27 -1.22 25.10
C THR A 31 -5.89 -2.11 26.26
N THR A 32 -5.94 -1.57 27.48
CA THR A 32 -5.68 -2.31 28.70
C THR A 32 -6.99 -2.70 29.41
N SER A 33 -7.19 -3.99 29.60
CA SER A 33 -8.27 -4.55 30.41
C SER A 33 -7.74 -4.88 31.80
N THR A 34 -8.38 -4.36 32.84
CA THR A 34 -8.09 -4.66 34.25
C THR A 34 -9.21 -5.51 34.82
N PHE A 35 -8.88 -6.58 35.50
CA PHE A 35 -9.86 -7.52 36.08
C PHE A 35 -9.33 -8.10 37.40
N VAL A 36 -10.27 -8.52 38.25
CA VAL A 36 -9.98 -9.18 39.54
C VAL A 36 -10.30 -10.65 39.43
N VAL A 37 -9.35 -11.49 39.79
CA VAL A 37 -9.54 -12.94 39.89
C VAL A 37 -9.67 -13.31 41.36
N THR A 38 -10.72 -14.08 41.69
CA THR A 38 -10.95 -14.69 42.99
C THR A 38 -10.66 -16.18 42.92
N ALA A 39 -9.79 -16.64 43.78
CA ALA A 39 -9.60 -18.06 44.06
C ALA A 39 -10.43 -18.45 45.32
N THR A 40 -11.17 -19.55 45.21
CA THR A 40 -11.99 -20.08 46.33
C THR A 40 -11.50 -21.51 46.63
N ALA A 41 -11.17 -21.80 47.89
CA ALA A 41 -10.88 -23.14 48.39
C ALA A 41 -11.42 -23.30 49.79
N ASN A 42 -12.22 -24.37 50.06
CA ASN A 42 -12.77 -24.67 51.37
C ASN A 42 -13.44 -23.45 52.07
N SER A 43 -14.24 -22.71 51.32
CA SER A 43 -14.92 -21.47 51.76
C SER A 43 -14.00 -20.27 52.04
N ALA A 44 -12.69 -20.39 51.91
CA ALA A 44 -11.75 -19.28 51.97
C ALA A 44 -11.56 -18.68 50.56
N THR A 45 -11.47 -17.36 50.46
CA THR A 45 -11.27 -16.64 49.21
C THR A 45 -10.04 -15.76 49.24
N ALA A 46 -9.36 -15.67 48.13
CA ALA A 46 -8.27 -14.73 47.93
C ALA A 46 -8.47 -14.03 46.58
N THR A 47 -8.23 -12.74 46.51
CA THR A 47 -8.45 -11.92 45.31
C THR A 47 -7.15 -11.27 44.87
N ARG A 48 -6.97 -11.13 43.55
CA ARG A 48 -5.85 -10.38 42.96
C ARG A 48 -6.30 -9.66 41.69
N SER A 49 -5.84 -8.42 41.55
CA SER A 49 -6.05 -7.63 40.32
C SER A 49 -4.95 -7.96 39.31
N PHE A 50 -5.35 -8.07 38.05
CA PHE A 50 -4.49 -8.29 36.89
C PHE A 50 -4.84 -7.29 35.78
N SER A 51 -3.88 -7.05 34.90
CA SER A 51 -4.11 -6.28 33.68
C SER A 51 -3.51 -7.00 32.46
N ILE A 52 -4.21 -6.94 31.34
CA ILE A 52 -3.73 -7.41 30.03
C ILE A 52 -3.87 -6.25 29.05
N THR A 53 -2.77 -5.88 28.39
CA THR A 53 -2.79 -4.87 27.33
C THR A 53 -2.74 -5.57 25.99
N ILE A 54 -3.73 -5.28 25.12
CA ILE A 54 -3.70 -5.66 23.71
C ILE A 54 -3.13 -4.48 22.94
N THR A 55 -2.00 -4.72 22.30
CA THR A 55 -1.33 -3.70 21.49
C THR A 55 -1.91 -3.68 20.09
N ALA A 56 -2.36 -2.51 19.67
CA ALA A 56 -2.87 -2.31 18.33
C ALA A 56 -1.78 -2.54 17.27
N GLN A 57 -2.14 -3.21 16.19
CA GLN A 57 -1.23 -3.49 15.09
C GLN A 57 -1.58 -2.64 13.86
N PRO A 58 -0.58 -2.24 13.06
CA PRO A 58 -0.83 -1.61 11.78
C PRO A 58 -1.76 -2.46 10.91
N SER A 59 -2.62 -1.82 10.14
CA SER A 59 -3.59 -2.49 9.27
C SER A 59 -3.73 -1.81 7.92
N GLY A 60 -4.33 -2.51 6.97
CA GLY A 60 -4.55 -2.04 5.59
C GLY A 60 -3.67 -2.76 4.59
N GLY A 61 -4.16 -2.84 3.34
CA GLY A 61 -3.54 -3.60 2.26
C GLY A 61 -3.54 -5.11 2.49
N THR A 62 -2.80 -5.82 1.67
CA THR A 62 -2.53 -7.26 1.85
C THR A 62 -1.35 -7.44 2.79
N ILE A 63 -1.57 -8.15 3.91
CA ILE A 63 -0.56 -8.32 4.96
C ILE A 63 0.19 -9.64 4.75
N SER A 64 1.53 -9.58 4.83
CA SER A 64 2.41 -10.73 4.83
C SER A 64 3.61 -10.50 5.74
N THR A 65 4.31 -11.56 6.11
CA THR A 65 5.50 -11.50 6.96
C THR A 65 6.67 -12.22 6.32
N ALA A 66 7.89 -11.70 6.50
CA ALA A 66 9.12 -12.38 6.13
C ALA A 66 10.27 -11.96 7.05
N THR A 67 11.30 -12.79 7.09
CA THR A 67 12.56 -12.47 7.79
C THR A 67 13.63 -12.15 6.75
N ILE A 68 14.20 -10.95 6.84
CA ILE A 68 15.24 -10.47 5.92
C ILE A 68 16.45 -10.07 6.76
N GLY A 69 17.61 -10.69 6.46
CA GLY A 69 18.84 -10.43 7.22
C GLY A 69 18.74 -10.67 8.73
N GLY A 70 17.89 -11.63 9.15
CA GLY A 70 17.64 -11.92 10.57
C GLY A 70 16.59 -11.02 11.23
N THR A 71 16.07 -10.01 10.56
CA THR A 71 15.02 -9.12 11.07
C THR A 71 13.65 -9.54 10.51
N ALA A 72 12.66 -9.67 11.41
CA ALA A 72 11.29 -9.97 11.02
C ALA A 72 10.58 -8.69 10.55
N TYR A 73 9.96 -8.76 9.36
CA TYR A 73 9.17 -7.69 8.78
C TYR A 73 7.72 -8.10 8.60
N THR A 74 6.82 -7.15 8.81
CA THR A 74 5.42 -7.22 8.37
C THR A 74 5.25 -6.29 7.19
N PHE A 75 4.77 -6.82 6.07
CA PHE A 75 4.53 -6.06 4.85
C PHE A 75 3.06 -5.73 4.71
N HIS A 76 2.77 -4.50 4.31
CA HIS A 76 1.46 -4.01 3.93
C HIS A 76 1.52 -3.63 2.45
N LYS A 77 0.97 -4.47 1.58
CA LYS A 77 1.01 -4.28 0.12
C LYS A 77 -0.30 -3.68 -0.37
N PHE A 78 -0.19 -2.64 -1.19
CA PHE A 78 -1.29 -1.99 -1.87
C PHE A 78 -1.08 -2.11 -3.38
N ASP A 79 -2.10 -2.55 -4.10
CA ASP A 79 -2.04 -2.80 -5.53
C ASP A 79 -2.93 -1.84 -6.33
N ALA A 80 -2.53 -1.55 -7.58
CA ALA A 80 -3.34 -0.79 -8.54
C ALA A 80 -4.57 -1.62 -8.97
N PRO A 81 -5.67 -0.93 -9.32
CA PRO A 81 -5.84 0.52 -9.32
C PRO A 81 -6.39 1.10 -8.00
N ALA A 82 -6.62 0.27 -7.01
CA ALA A 82 -7.45 0.64 -5.87
C ALA A 82 -6.71 1.44 -4.79
N GLY A 83 -5.40 1.18 -4.55
CA GLY A 83 -4.75 1.73 -3.37
C GLY A 83 -5.45 1.29 -2.08
N GLY A 84 -5.59 2.20 -1.11
CA GLY A 84 -6.30 1.91 0.15
C GLY A 84 -5.93 2.83 1.29
N THR A 85 -6.38 2.47 2.48
CA THR A 85 -6.01 3.16 3.72
C THR A 85 -5.05 2.29 4.53
N PHE A 86 -3.94 2.87 4.95
CA PHE A 86 -3.03 2.31 5.94
C PHE A 86 -3.30 2.96 7.29
N SER A 87 -3.59 2.17 8.32
CA SER A 87 -3.80 2.65 9.68
C SER A 87 -2.61 2.28 10.55
N LEU A 88 -2.04 3.29 11.22
CA LEU A 88 -0.90 3.16 12.12
C LEU A 88 -1.33 3.60 13.54
N PRO A 89 -1.56 2.68 14.47
CA PRO A 89 -2.11 3.01 15.78
C PRO A 89 -1.10 3.70 16.72
N GLY A 90 0.18 3.57 16.44
CA GLY A 90 1.27 4.23 17.19
C GLY A 90 2.37 4.70 16.26
N SER A 91 3.06 5.80 16.56
CA SER A 91 4.18 6.28 15.74
C SER A 91 5.27 5.21 15.60
N LYS A 92 5.73 4.97 14.40
CA LYS A 92 6.74 3.95 14.07
C LYS A 92 7.70 4.47 12.99
N THR A 93 8.86 3.84 12.96
CA THR A 93 9.77 3.92 11.81
C THR A 93 9.46 2.76 10.87
N ILE A 94 9.25 3.06 9.59
CA ILE A 94 8.89 2.10 8.56
C ILE A 94 9.78 2.25 7.33
N ASP A 95 9.87 1.20 6.53
CA ASP A 95 10.44 1.27 5.19
C ASP A 95 9.30 1.38 4.18
N VAL A 96 9.43 2.29 3.23
CA VAL A 96 8.43 2.55 2.19
C VAL A 96 9.05 2.32 0.82
N VAL A 97 8.40 1.48 0.01
CA VAL A 97 8.71 1.30 -1.40
C VAL A 97 7.47 1.65 -2.21
N MET A 98 7.59 2.62 -3.09
CA MET A 98 6.52 3.02 -4.01
C MET A 98 6.97 2.84 -5.44
N VAL A 99 6.10 2.26 -6.25
CA VAL A 99 6.28 2.13 -7.70
C VAL A 99 5.08 2.79 -8.36
N ALA A 100 5.32 3.75 -9.22
CA ALA A 100 4.28 4.42 -9.99
C ALA A 100 3.93 3.65 -11.27
N GLY A 101 2.81 3.98 -11.88
CA GLY A 101 2.40 3.39 -13.14
C GLY A 101 3.38 3.70 -14.27
N GLY A 102 3.69 2.73 -15.13
CA GLY A 102 4.41 2.96 -16.37
C GLY A 102 3.55 3.66 -17.40
N GLY A 103 4.15 4.40 -18.33
CA GLY A 103 3.45 5.01 -19.45
C GLY A 103 3.02 3.98 -20.51
N GLY A 104 1.98 4.29 -21.25
CA GLY A 104 1.53 3.52 -22.40
C GLY A 104 2.41 3.75 -23.63
N GLY A 105 2.46 2.78 -24.54
CA GLY A 105 3.11 2.95 -25.84
C GLY A 105 2.34 3.90 -26.76
N GLY A 106 3.05 4.59 -27.62
CA GLY A 106 2.46 5.38 -28.71
C GLY A 106 1.89 4.49 -29.81
N GLU A 107 1.08 5.08 -30.68
CA GLU A 107 0.42 4.40 -31.80
C GLU A 107 0.88 5.02 -33.15
N SER A 108 0.71 4.28 -34.24
CA SER A 108 0.90 4.80 -35.58
C SER A 108 -0.43 5.12 -36.27
N TRP A 109 -0.41 6.08 -37.17
CA TRP A 109 -1.53 6.38 -38.05
C TRP A 109 -1.31 5.67 -39.38
N GLY A 110 -1.99 4.52 -39.54
CA GLY A 110 -1.98 3.74 -40.80
C GLY A 110 -1.03 2.54 -40.81
N ASP A 111 -1.27 1.63 -41.76
CA ASP A 111 -0.61 0.31 -41.84
C ASP A 111 0.87 0.35 -42.24
N ASN A 112 1.36 1.48 -42.74
CA ASN A 112 2.74 1.66 -43.22
C ASN A 112 3.66 2.43 -42.28
N ASP A 113 3.14 2.90 -41.12
CA ASP A 113 3.95 3.66 -40.16
C ASP A 113 4.60 2.72 -39.12
N THR A 114 5.93 2.68 -39.12
CA THR A 114 6.71 1.67 -38.40
C THR A 114 7.34 2.15 -37.08
N GLY A 115 7.25 3.42 -36.77
CA GLY A 115 8.01 3.98 -35.64
C GLY A 115 7.12 4.37 -34.45
N LYS A 116 6.83 3.44 -33.55
CA LYS A 116 6.07 3.70 -32.31
C LYS A 116 7.02 3.84 -31.14
N GLY A 117 6.82 4.87 -30.30
CA GLY A 117 7.59 5.05 -29.10
C GLY A 117 7.09 4.16 -27.95
N GLY A 118 7.99 3.54 -27.20
CA GLY A 118 7.65 2.82 -25.98
C GLY A 118 7.30 3.78 -24.84
N GLY A 119 6.40 3.38 -23.94
CA GLY A 119 6.13 4.13 -22.72
C GLY A 119 7.33 4.08 -21.76
N GLY A 120 7.51 5.14 -20.98
CA GLY A 120 8.51 5.23 -19.93
C GLY A 120 8.11 4.42 -18.68
N ALA A 121 9.11 3.96 -17.94
CA ALA A 121 8.87 3.28 -16.66
C ALA A 121 8.30 4.26 -15.61
N GLY A 122 7.44 3.75 -14.73
CA GLY A 122 7.03 4.49 -13.54
C GLY A 122 8.21 4.70 -12.60
N GLY A 123 8.23 5.85 -11.92
CA GLY A 123 9.23 6.16 -10.92
C GLY A 123 9.18 5.18 -9.75
N VAL A 124 10.34 4.87 -9.21
CA VAL A 124 10.48 4.07 -7.98
C VAL A 124 11.02 4.99 -6.88
N LEU A 125 10.35 4.97 -5.74
CA LEU A 125 10.78 5.69 -4.54
C LEU A 125 11.00 4.69 -3.41
N VAL A 126 12.19 4.74 -2.80
CA VAL A 126 12.54 3.95 -1.62
C VAL A 126 12.88 4.90 -0.49
N ARG A 127 12.26 4.71 0.67
CA ARG A 127 12.56 5.40 1.92
C ARG A 127 12.76 4.36 3.01
N THR A 128 13.96 4.26 3.54
CA THR A 128 14.27 3.42 4.70
C THR A 128 14.32 4.26 5.96
N GLY A 129 13.87 3.68 7.06
CA GLY A 129 13.90 4.36 8.35
C GLY A 129 12.99 5.60 8.40
N TYR A 130 11.88 5.62 7.67
CA TYR A 130 10.97 6.76 7.59
C TYR A 130 10.06 6.82 8.81
N SER A 131 10.16 7.92 9.58
CA SER A 131 9.35 8.12 10.78
C SER A 131 7.93 8.56 10.40
N VAL A 132 6.95 7.79 10.83
CA VAL A 132 5.52 8.04 10.59
C VAL A 132 4.79 8.13 11.92
N THR A 133 4.00 9.18 12.11
CA THR A 133 3.19 9.37 13.32
C THR A 133 1.98 8.45 13.29
N ALA A 134 1.35 8.23 14.45
CA ALA A 134 0.06 7.53 14.52
C ALA A 134 -0.99 8.24 13.65
N GLY A 135 -1.81 7.47 12.94
CA GLY A 135 -2.87 8.03 12.08
C GLY A 135 -3.29 7.12 10.94
N GLN A 136 -4.19 7.62 10.14
CA GLN A 136 -4.65 6.98 8.91
C GLN A 136 -4.05 7.68 7.70
N TYR A 137 -3.54 6.90 6.75
CA TYR A 137 -2.85 7.38 5.56
C TYR A 137 -3.53 6.82 4.32
N SER A 138 -3.97 7.71 3.44
CA SER A 138 -4.45 7.31 2.12
C SER A 138 -3.25 6.91 1.26
N ILE A 139 -3.29 5.70 0.73
CA ILE A 139 -2.28 5.16 -0.19
C ILE A 139 -2.92 5.09 -1.57
N GLY A 140 -2.40 5.88 -2.49
CA GLY A 140 -2.77 5.82 -3.90
C GLY A 140 -1.75 4.99 -4.68
N VAL A 141 -2.22 4.10 -5.54
CA VAL A 141 -1.35 3.33 -6.43
C VAL A 141 -1.67 3.69 -7.88
N GLY A 142 -0.68 4.24 -8.57
CA GLY A 142 -0.81 4.71 -9.93
C GLY A 142 -1.08 3.58 -10.92
N ALA A 143 -2.13 3.73 -11.72
CA ALA A 143 -2.39 2.83 -12.83
C ALA A 143 -1.35 3.02 -13.95
N GLY A 144 -1.13 2.00 -14.77
CA GLY A 144 -0.41 2.15 -16.02
C GLY A 144 -1.14 3.10 -16.97
N GLY A 145 -0.40 3.81 -17.80
CA GLY A 145 -0.97 4.61 -18.90
C GLY A 145 -1.47 3.71 -20.02
N ASP A 146 -2.60 4.06 -20.60
CA ASP A 146 -3.18 3.32 -21.71
C ASP A 146 -2.32 3.48 -22.97
N SER A 147 -2.13 2.41 -23.76
CA SER A 147 -1.72 2.52 -25.14
C SER A 147 -2.86 3.19 -25.91
N LYS A 148 -2.57 4.23 -26.68
CA LYS A 148 -3.62 4.87 -27.47
C LYS A 148 -3.99 3.97 -28.64
N GLN A 149 -5.27 3.61 -28.76
CA GLN A 149 -5.82 2.95 -29.97
C GLN A 149 -6.28 4.00 -30.96
N VAL A 150 -6.00 3.77 -32.24
CA VAL A 150 -6.36 4.67 -33.34
C VAL A 150 -7.87 4.87 -33.39
N SER A 151 -8.32 6.10 -33.20
CA SER A 151 -9.61 6.53 -33.77
C SER A 151 -9.34 7.36 -35.03
N THR A 152 -10.15 7.17 -36.05
CA THR A 152 -10.10 7.88 -37.34
C THR A 152 -10.14 9.41 -37.13
N GLY A 153 -8.98 10.05 -37.15
CA GLY A 153 -8.86 11.52 -37.04
C GLY A 153 -7.44 11.94 -36.65
N HIS A 154 -7.04 13.15 -36.97
CA HIS A 154 -5.73 13.78 -36.64
C HIS A 154 -5.63 14.08 -35.13
N SER A 155 -5.66 13.09 -34.29
CA SER A 155 -5.55 13.26 -32.85
C SER A 155 -4.19 12.74 -32.34
N ASP A 156 -3.72 13.30 -31.24
CA ASP A 156 -2.48 12.93 -30.55
C ASP A 156 -2.36 11.39 -30.41
N HIS A 157 -1.37 10.79 -31.10
CA HIS A 157 -1.07 9.34 -31.10
C HIS A 157 -0.09 8.95 -29.98
N ARG A 158 0.11 9.85 -29.02
CA ARG A 158 0.94 9.59 -27.85
C ARG A 158 0.23 8.60 -26.91
N GLY A 159 0.98 7.67 -26.32
CA GLY A 159 0.54 6.84 -25.22
C GLY A 159 0.16 7.65 -23.98
N GLY A 160 -0.72 7.13 -23.17
CA GLY A 160 -1.11 7.74 -21.91
C GLY A 160 0.06 7.79 -20.91
N GLN A 161 0.09 8.82 -20.08
CA GLN A 161 1.02 8.89 -18.95
C GLN A 161 0.57 7.91 -17.85
N GLY A 162 1.53 7.26 -17.19
CA GLY A 162 1.25 6.47 -16.00
C GLY A 162 0.80 7.33 -14.83
N GLY A 163 -0.03 6.78 -13.96
CA GLY A 163 -0.47 7.43 -12.75
C GLY A 163 0.62 7.51 -11.68
N ASN A 164 0.57 8.55 -10.85
CA ASN A 164 1.45 8.67 -9.69
C ASN A 164 1.01 7.72 -8.57
N SER A 165 1.98 7.15 -7.83
CA SER A 165 1.71 6.51 -6.54
C SER A 165 2.00 7.48 -5.40
N THR A 166 1.11 7.53 -4.41
CA THR A 166 1.15 8.51 -3.33
C THR A 166 0.93 7.87 -1.96
N GLY A 167 1.50 8.43 -0.92
CA GLY A 167 1.30 8.03 0.48
C GLY A 167 2.32 8.71 1.38
N PHE A 168 2.00 8.90 2.65
CA PHE A 168 2.92 9.49 3.64
C PHE A 168 3.55 10.83 3.21
N SER A 169 2.82 11.64 2.47
CA SER A 169 3.26 12.92 1.89
C SER A 169 4.41 12.80 0.89
N VAL A 170 4.61 11.62 0.28
CA VAL A 170 5.58 11.38 -0.78
C VAL A 170 4.89 10.89 -2.04
N VAL A 171 5.53 11.12 -3.19
CA VAL A 171 4.99 10.81 -4.52
C VAL A 171 6.05 10.12 -5.35
N ALA A 172 5.72 8.95 -5.92
CA ALA A 172 6.43 8.36 -7.03
C ALA A 172 5.72 8.77 -8.33
N VAL A 173 6.46 9.35 -9.29
CA VAL A 173 5.89 9.95 -10.51
C VAL A 173 5.68 8.89 -11.58
N GLY A 174 4.53 8.90 -12.23
CA GLY A 174 4.22 7.99 -13.34
C GLY A 174 5.14 8.15 -14.54
N GLY A 175 5.28 7.12 -15.33
CA GLY A 175 6.09 7.10 -16.56
C GLY A 175 5.43 7.91 -17.69
N GLY A 176 6.24 8.50 -18.55
CA GLY A 176 5.78 9.25 -19.72
C GLY A 176 5.24 8.33 -20.81
N GLY A 177 4.18 8.77 -21.50
CA GLY A 177 3.66 8.06 -22.67
C GLY A 177 4.65 8.07 -23.86
N GLY A 178 4.68 7.00 -24.62
CA GLY A 178 5.47 6.90 -25.85
C GLY A 178 4.95 7.81 -26.96
N GLY A 179 5.84 8.37 -27.77
CA GLY A 179 5.48 9.18 -28.93
C GLY A 179 4.83 8.34 -30.02
N GLY A 180 3.85 8.94 -30.69
CA GLY A 180 3.23 8.35 -31.87
C GLY A 180 4.02 8.64 -33.14
N SER A 181 3.79 7.88 -34.19
CA SER A 181 4.27 8.19 -35.55
C SER A 181 3.17 8.96 -36.28
N ASP A 182 3.28 10.27 -36.31
CA ASP A 182 2.44 11.12 -37.15
C ASP A 182 3.22 12.30 -37.70
N ASN A 183 2.62 12.95 -38.73
CA ASN A 183 3.18 14.16 -39.34
C ASN A 183 3.06 15.39 -38.44
N TYR A 184 2.41 15.30 -37.30
CA TYR A 184 2.09 16.41 -36.40
C TYR A 184 2.93 16.43 -35.13
N GLY A 185 3.86 15.50 -34.96
CA GLY A 185 4.92 15.59 -33.93
C GLY A 185 4.49 15.23 -32.52
N SER A 186 3.67 14.20 -32.37
CA SER A 186 3.38 13.63 -31.05
C SER A 186 4.62 13.05 -30.36
N GLY A 187 5.46 13.95 -29.83
CA GLY A 187 6.66 13.59 -29.09
C GLY A 187 6.36 12.81 -27.81
N PRO A 188 7.37 12.18 -27.19
CA PRO A 188 7.19 11.43 -25.96
C PRO A 188 6.70 12.31 -24.80
N GLY A 189 5.93 11.72 -23.89
CA GLY A 189 5.48 12.41 -22.70
C GLY A 189 6.54 12.45 -21.59
N PRO A 190 6.53 13.49 -20.73
CA PRO A 190 7.37 13.52 -19.54
C PRO A 190 6.86 12.53 -18.49
N GLY A 191 7.75 12.11 -17.58
CA GLY A 191 7.38 11.22 -16.49
C GLY A 191 8.56 10.95 -15.57
N GLY A 192 8.39 10.01 -14.62
CA GLY A 192 9.47 9.48 -13.76
C GLY A 192 10.63 8.91 -14.62
N SER A 193 10.26 8.24 -15.72
CA SER A 193 11.09 8.06 -16.92
C SER A 193 10.28 8.59 -18.10
N GLY A 194 10.93 9.31 -19.01
CA GLY A 194 10.28 9.79 -20.24
C GLY A 194 9.91 8.63 -21.16
N GLY A 195 8.92 8.84 -22.01
CA GLY A 195 8.60 7.90 -23.09
C GLY A 195 9.64 7.95 -24.20
N GLY A 196 9.72 6.89 -25.00
CA GLY A 196 10.52 6.87 -26.24
C GLY A 196 9.88 7.69 -27.34
N GLY A 197 10.68 8.28 -28.24
CA GLY A 197 10.20 8.97 -29.44
C GLY A 197 9.60 7.99 -30.45
N GLY A 198 8.58 8.45 -31.18
CA GLY A 198 8.12 7.79 -32.40
C GLY A 198 8.91 8.27 -33.62
N ALA A 199 8.98 7.46 -34.67
CA ALA A 199 9.60 7.88 -35.92
C ALA A 199 8.62 8.71 -36.75
N ARG A 200 9.13 9.78 -37.39
CA ARG A 200 8.39 10.48 -38.44
C ARG A 200 8.59 9.77 -39.76
N ASN A 201 7.50 9.58 -40.50
CA ASN A 201 7.60 9.27 -41.94
C ASN A 201 8.04 10.55 -42.66
N GLY A 202 9.34 10.58 -42.98
CA GLY A 202 9.93 11.68 -43.79
C GLY A 202 9.46 11.57 -45.23
N ASN A 203 8.26 12.07 -45.56
CA ASN A 203 7.99 12.47 -46.92
C ASN A 203 8.48 13.91 -47.08
N ASN A 204 9.63 14.05 -47.76
CA ASN A 204 10.03 15.27 -48.46
C ASN A 204 9.06 15.59 -49.57
#